data_33c6d4db0ae8a92b3b7f6d99cb52fce2
#
_entry.id   33c6d4db0ae8a92b3b7f6d99cb52fce2
#
_cell.length_a   1.000
_cell.length_b   1.000
_cell.length_c   1.000
_cell.angle_alpha   90.00
_cell.angle_beta   90.00
_cell.angle_gamma   90.00
#
_symmetry.space_group_name_H-M   'P 1'
#
loop_
_entity.id
_entity.type
_entity.pdbx_description
1 polymer ?
#
loop_
_entity_poly.entity_id
_entity_poly.type
_entity_poly.pdbx_seq_one_letter_code
_entity_poly.pdbx_strand_id
1 'polypeptide(L)'
;PKGLIRYASENSIQQGFQKLFTGRVKAYIGVLAILIVAFVSLIVTRDDLQGTVTRFPGMTYQSRDDGKISNLYQITLINKTFEPQKVSLVPLADGMELEIIGEKEWVLEPQSRFEGRFFLLRDKDKVSITQEKVKVALFHDQEEIDKISTSFMAPMSKKP
;
A
#
# COMPACT_ATOMS: atom_id res chain seq x y z
N PRO A 1 54.66 2.53 30.26
CA PRO A 1 54.49 3.87 30.81
C PRO A 1 53.14 4.44 30.36
N LYS A 2 52.25 4.68 31.35
CA LYS A 2 51.00 5.37 31.09
C LYS A 2 51.35 6.83 30.78
N GLY A 3 50.82 7.39 29.67
CA GLY A 3 51.07 8.76 29.26
C GLY A 3 50.76 9.76 30.38
N LEU A 4 51.52 10.85 30.40
CA LEU A 4 51.42 11.92 31.39
C LEU A 4 50.10 12.70 31.32
N ILE A 5 49.36 12.62 30.21
CA ILE A 5 48.08 13.31 29.98
C ILE A 5 47.03 12.26 29.64
N ARG A 6 45.90 12.29 30.34
CA ARG A 6 44.73 11.45 30.05
C ARG A 6 43.46 12.29 30.10
N TYR A 7 42.50 11.99 29.26
CA TYR A 7 41.14 12.52 29.41
C TYR A 7 40.47 11.79 30.60
N ALA A 8 40.01 12.53 31.57
CA ALA A 8 39.31 11.97 32.74
C ALA A 8 38.20 12.95 33.15
N SER A 9 37.06 12.44 33.59
CA SER A 9 36.02 13.26 34.21
C SER A 9 36.41 13.57 35.66
N GLU A 10 35.95 14.70 36.19
CA GLU A 10 36.20 15.12 37.57
C GLU A 10 35.81 14.05 38.59
N ASN A 11 34.68 13.38 38.36
CA ASN A 11 34.24 12.26 39.20
C ASN A 11 35.16 11.04 39.14
N SER A 12 35.79 10.77 37.99
CA SER A 12 36.76 9.64 37.88
C SER A 12 38.10 9.94 38.55
N ILE A 13 38.47 11.20 38.68
CA ILE A 13 39.66 11.63 39.40
C ILE A 13 39.43 11.49 40.88
N GLN A 14 38.27 11.87 41.39
CA GLN A 14 37.93 11.81 42.82
C GLN A 14 37.61 10.39 43.29
N GLN A 15 36.97 9.54 42.49
CA GLN A 15 36.52 8.20 42.89
C GLN A 15 37.44 7.05 42.43
N GLY A 16 38.47 7.34 41.66
CA GLY A 16 39.46 6.35 41.20
C GLY A 16 38.99 5.36 40.14
N PHE A 17 37.70 5.33 39.80
CA PHE A 17 37.14 4.44 38.77
C PHE A 17 36.03 5.15 37.98
N GLN A 18 35.84 4.74 36.74
CA GLN A 18 34.78 5.25 35.87
C GLN A 18 33.59 4.29 35.87
N LYS A 19 32.43 4.76 36.29
CA LYS A 19 31.18 4.05 36.06
C LYS A 19 30.68 4.34 34.62
N LEU A 20 30.96 3.42 33.71
CA LEU A 20 30.54 3.53 32.32
C LEU A 20 28.98 3.57 32.19
N PHE A 21 28.30 2.81 33.06
CA PHE A 21 26.82 2.75 33.06
C PHE A 21 26.23 3.60 34.20
N THR A 22 26.25 4.90 34.01
CA THR A 22 25.52 5.82 34.90
C THR A 22 24.01 5.74 34.64
N GLY A 23 23.16 6.22 35.58
CA GLY A 23 21.72 6.25 35.39
C GLY A 23 21.28 6.96 34.10
N ARG A 24 21.95 8.04 33.75
CA ARG A 24 21.72 8.80 32.51
C ARG A 24 22.05 7.97 31.26
N VAL A 25 23.19 7.28 31.26
CA VAL A 25 23.58 6.41 30.13
C VAL A 25 22.60 5.27 29.95
N LYS A 26 22.12 4.64 31.01
CA LYS A 26 21.06 3.62 30.94
C LYS A 26 19.77 4.16 30.35
N ALA A 27 19.38 5.37 30.73
CA ALA A 27 18.18 6.02 30.17
C ALA A 27 18.34 6.30 28.66
N TYR A 28 19.50 6.80 28.23
CA TYR A 28 19.79 7.02 26.80
C TYR A 28 19.80 5.73 25.99
N ILE A 29 20.41 4.66 26.55
CA ILE A 29 20.39 3.33 25.91
C ILE A 29 18.95 2.82 25.79
N GLY A 30 18.11 3.00 26.81
CA GLY A 30 16.70 2.63 26.76
C GLY A 30 15.94 3.36 25.66
N VAL A 31 16.08 4.68 25.57
CA VAL A 31 15.46 5.48 24.52
C VAL A 31 15.97 5.06 23.13
N LEU A 32 17.27 4.88 22.99
CA LEU A 32 17.86 4.43 21.72
C LEU A 32 17.34 3.06 21.29
N ALA A 33 17.24 2.11 22.23
CA ALA A 33 16.68 0.79 21.94
C ALA A 33 15.23 0.86 21.45
N ILE A 34 14.39 1.69 22.08
CA ILE A 34 13.00 1.90 21.64
C ILE A 34 12.97 2.48 20.22
N LEU A 35 13.82 3.47 19.92
CA LEU A 35 13.90 4.06 18.58
C LEU A 35 14.35 3.05 17.53
N ILE A 36 15.33 2.20 17.85
CA ILE A 36 15.79 1.14 16.93
C ILE A 36 14.67 0.13 16.67
N VAL A 37 13.96 -0.32 17.71
CA VAL A 37 12.83 -1.24 17.55
C VAL A 37 11.73 -0.62 16.69
N ALA A 38 11.36 0.64 16.93
CA ALA A 38 10.39 1.35 16.13
C ALA A 38 10.85 1.48 14.67
N PHE A 39 12.10 1.80 14.43
CA PHE A 39 12.68 1.94 13.10
C PHE A 39 12.66 0.59 12.33
N VAL A 40 13.11 -0.49 12.98
CA VAL A 40 13.09 -1.83 12.38
C VAL A 40 11.65 -2.26 12.08
N SER A 41 10.70 -1.99 12.99
CA SER A 41 9.28 -2.27 12.76
C SER A 41 8.76 -1.57 11.51
N LEU A 42 9.07 -0.29 11.31
CA LEU A 42 8.66 0.47 10.12
C LEU A 42 9.27 -0.08 8.83
N ILE A 43 10.49 -0.62 8.87
CA ILE A 43 11.09 -1.26 7.69
C ILE A 43 10.40 -2.57 7.35
N VAL A 44 10.14 -3.41 8.37
CA VAL A 44 9.54 -4.74 8.17
C VAL A 44 8.07 -4.65 7.74
N THR A 45 7.36 -3.63 8.20
CA THR A 45 5.94 -3.42 7.84
C THR A 45 5.73 -2.60 6.55
N ARG A 46 6.80 -2.31 5.80
CA ARG A 46 6.70 -1.55 4.56
C ARG A 46 6.10 -2.42 3.45
N ASP A 47 5.02 -1.93 2.83
CA ASP A 47 4.44 -2.60 1.67
C ASP A 47 5.38 -2.55 0.46
N ASP A 48 5.60 -3.69 -0.16
CA ASP A 48 6.47 -3.87 -1.34
C ASP A 48 5.81 -3.37 -2.62
N LEU A 49 4.50 -3.51 -2.71
CA LEU A 49 3.67 -3.07 -3.82
C LEU A 49 2.63 -2.06 -3.32
N GLN A 50 2.41 -1.02 -4.08
CA GLN A 50 1.39 -0.02 -3.78
C GLN A 50 0.49 0.18 -4.98
N GLY A 51 -0.83 0.05 -4.77
CA GLY A 51 -1.84 0.26 -5.78
C GLY A 51 -2.71 1.50 -5.47
N THR A 52 -3.03 2.27 -6.49
CA THR A 52 -4.00 3.37 -6.40
C THR A 52 -4.96 3.29 -7.57
N VAL A 53 -6.25 3.21 -7.29
CA VAL A 53 -7.30 3.19 -8.31
C VAL A 53 -8.02 4.53 -8.31
N THR A 54 -8.05 5.16 -9.46
CA THR A 54 -8.77 6.40 -9.70
C THR A 54 -9.79 6.20 -10.81
N ARG A 55 -10.90 6.93 -10.74
CA ARG A 55 -11.85 6.93 -11.85
C ARG A 55 -11.29 7.70 -13.03
N PHE A 56 -11.54 7.21 -14.23
CA PHE A 56 -11.10 7.93 -15.42
C PHE A 56 -11.84 9.29 -15.54
N PRO A 57 -11.11 10.40 -15.72
CA PRO A 57 -11.70 11.73 -15.78
C PRO A 57 -12.66 11.86 -16.97
N GLY A 58 -13.79 12.53 -16.75
CA GLY A 58 -14.77 12.81 -17.80
C GLY A 58 -15.76 11.68 -18.12
N MET A 59 -15.61 10.50 -17.50
CA MET A 59 -16.53 9.38 -17.68
C MET A 59 -17.16 8.98 -16.35
N THR A 60 -18.49 8.95 -16.28
CA THR A 60 -19.20 8.52 -15.08
C THR A 60 -19.54 7.05 -15.14
N TYR A 61 -20.35 6.66 -16.09
CA TYR A 61 -20.69 5.27 -16.40
C TYR A 61 -21.09 5.16 -17.87
N GLN A 62 -21.06 3.96 -18.41
CA GLN A 62 -21.54 3.63 -19.74
C GLN A 62 -22.53 2.47 -19.65
N SER A 63 -23.63 2.57 -20.37
CA SER A 63 -24.52 1.42 -20.60
C SER A 63 -24.01 0.68 -21.82
N ARG A 64 -23.77 -0.62 -21.69
CA ARG A 64 -23.38 -1.50 -22.80
C ARG A 64 -24.61 -2.16 -23.41
N ASP A 65 -24.51 -2.60 -24.65
CA ASP A 65 -25.58 -3.27 -25.38
C ASP A 65 -25.95 -4.65 -24.78
N ASP A 66 -25.03 -5.23 -24.00
CA ASP A 66 -25.21 -6.49 -23.26
C ASP A 66 -26.03 -6.34 -21.95
N GLY A 67 -26.59 -5.16 -21.70
CA GLY A 67 -27.38 -4.88 -20.50
C GLY A 67 -26.57 -4.61 -19.26
N LYS A 68 -25.25 -4.47 -19.38
CA LYS A 68 -24.35 -4.16 -18.26
C LYS A 68 -24.05 -2.67 -18.17
N ILE A 69 -23.75 -2.23 -16.96
CA ILE A 69 -23.22 -0.91 -16.68
C ILE A 69 -21.71 -1.07 -16.45
N SER A 70 -20.92 -0.27 -17.13
CA SER A 70 -19.47 -0.25 -17.01
C SER A 70 -18.96 1.09 -16.51
N ASN A 71 -17.97 1.03 -15.65
CA ASN A 71 -17.20 2.20 -15.19
C ASN A 71 -15.74 1.98 -15.55
N LEU A 72 -15.09 3.00 -16.09
CA LEU A 72 -13.69 2.98 -16.47
C LEU A 72 -12.84 3.53 -15.33
N TYR A 73 -11.78 2.76 -14.98
CA TYR A 73 -10.80 3.13 -13.96
C TYR A 73 -9.39 3.11 -14.53
N GLN A 74 -8.57 3.95 -13.95
CA GLN A 74 -7.14 3.92 -14.11
C GLN A 74 -6.52 3.43 -12.80
N ILE A 75 -5.61 2.47 -12.91
CA ILE A 75 -4.81 2.01 -11.80
C ILE A 75 -3.37 2.44 -12.01
N THR A 76 -2.77 2.91 -10.94
CA THR A 76 -1.33 3.14 -10.85
C THR A 76 -0.76 2.17 -9.84
N LEU A 77 0.20 1.36 -10.27
CA LEU A 77 0.92 0.39 -9.46
C LEU A 77 2.36 0.83 -9.34
N ILE A 78 2.92 0.72 -8.15
CA ILE A 78 4.32 1.04 -7.87
C ILE A 78 4.97 -0.20 -7.27
N ASN A 79 5.96 -0.73 -7.98
CA ASN A 79 6.83 -1.78 -7.48
C ASN A 79 8.01 -1.13 -6.76
N LYS A 80 8.11 -1.33 -5.44
CA LYS A 80 9.20 -0.79 -4.60
C LYS A 80 10.32 -1.81 -4.42
N THR A 81 10.15 -3.04 -4.93
CA THR A 81 11.13 -4.11 -4.82
C THR A 81 12.17 -4.03 -5.93
N PHE A 82 13.22 -4.81 -5.80
CA PHE A 82 14.28 -4.95 -6.82
C PHE A 82 14.03 -6.10 -7.79
N GLU A 83 12.88 -6.76 -7.69
CA GLU A 83 12.49 -7.90 -8.52
C GLU A 83 11.22 -7.59 -9.32
N PRO A 84 11.06 -8.17 -10.51
CA PRO A 84 9.83 -8.02 -11.27
C PRO A 84 8.68 -8.72 -10.53
N GLN A 85 7.52 -8.09 -10.49
CA GLN A 85 6.35 -8.55 -9.77
C GLN A 85 5.18 -8.78 -10.72
N LYS A 86 4.60 -9.99 -10.69
CA LYS A 86 3.37 -10.30 -11.43
C LYS A 86 2.18 -9.96 -10.58
N VAL A 87 1.27 -9.17 -11.11
CA VAL A 87 0.09 -8.75 -10.39
C VAL A 87 -1.17 -8.98 -11.20
N SER A 88 -2.24 -9.34 -10.51
CA SER A 88 -3.58 -9.50 -11.05
C SER A 88 -4.61 -8.76 -10.19
N LEU A 89 -5.73 -8.39 -10.80
CA LEU A 89 -6.83 -7.69 -10.13
C LEU A 89 -8.05 -8.57 -10.06
N VAL A 90 -8.71 -8.57 -8.92
CA VAL A 90 -9.95 -9.32 -8.69
C VAL A 90 -10.98 -8.40 -8.02
N PRO A 91 -12.20 -8.28 -8.54
CA PRO A 91 -13.27 -7.54 -7.87
C PRO A 91 -13.75 -8.33 -6.65
N LEU A 92 -13.90 -7.67 -5.50
CA LEU A 92 -14.39 -8.30 -4.26
C LEU A 92 -15.90 -8.18 -4.07
N ALA A 93 -16.59 -7.41 -4.93
CA ALA A 93 -18.03 -7.22 -4.82
C ALA A 93 -18.78 -8.28 -5.63
N ASP A 94 -19.82 -8.85 -5.02
CA ASP A 94 -20.66 -9.88 -5.65
C ASP A 94 -21.34 -9.35 -6.93
N GLY A 95 -21.28 -10.19 -7.97
CA GLY A 95 -21.91 -9.88 -9.25
C GLY A 95 -21.21 -8.75 -10.04
N MET A 96 -19.97 -8.46 -9.70
CA MET A 96 -19.09 -7.61 -10.48
C MET A 96 -18.13 -8.42 -11.33
N GLU A 97 -17.95 -7.97 -12.55
CA GLU A 97 -16.94 -8.47 -13.47
C GLU A 97 -15.87 -7.40 -13.67
N LEU A 98 -14.63 -7.83 -13.85
CA LEU A 98 -13.50 -6.96 -14.14
C LEU A 98 -12.97 -7.30 -15.53
N GLU A 99 -12.91 -6.31 -16.40
CA GLU A 99 -12.36 -6.43 -17.75
C GLU A 99 -11.13 -5.53 -17.87
N ILE A 100 -9.95 -6.14 -17.97
CA ILE A 100 -8.69 -5.42 -18.12
C ILE A 100 -8.51 -5.00 -19.57
N ILE A 101 -8.12 -3.75 -19.79
CA ILE A 101 -7.76 -3.26 -21.12
C ILE A 101 -6.31 -3.62 -21.39
N GLY A 102 -6.09 -4.59 -22.27
CA GLY A 102 -4.76 -5.12 -22.59
C GLY A 102 -4.52 -6.51 -22.02
N GLU A 103 -3.34 -6.74 -21.48
CA GLU A 103 -2.95 -8.03 -20.89
C GLU A 103 -3.66 -8.27 -19.55
N LYS A 104 -4.10 -9.51 -19.32
CA LYS A 104 -4.82 -9.88 -18.10
C LYS A 104 -3.96 -9.89 -16.84
N GLU A 105 -2.68 -10.12 -17.01
CA GLU A 105 -1.68 -10.09 -15.94
C GLU A 105 -0.63 -9.05 -16.29
N TRP A 106 -0.28 -8.25 -15.31
CA TRP A 106 0.74 -7.23 -15.48
C TRP A 106 2.02 -7.63 -14.81
N VAL A 107 3.13 -7.47 -15.53
CA VAL A 107 4.47 -7.63 -14.98
C VAL A 107 5.01 -6.24 -14.70
N LEU A 108 5.26 -5.94 -13.43
CA LEU A 108 5.85 -4.69 -13.00
C LEU A 108 7.37 -4.86 -12.92
N GLU A 109 8.08 -4.07 -13.71
CA GLU A 109 9.55 -4.02 -13.62
C GLU A 109 10.01 -3.56 -12.22
N PRO A 110 11.24 -3.94 -11.81
CA PRO A 110 11.82 -3.49 -10.55
C PRO A 110 11.81 -1.96 -10.43
N GLN A 111 11.44 -1.45 -9.25
CA GLN A 111 11.44 -0.02 -8.92
C GLN A 111 10.72 0.86 -9.95
N SER A 112 9.68 0.34 -10.56
CA SER A 112 8.96 1.02 -11.63
C SER A 112 7.54 1.41 -11.22
N ARG A 113 6.99 2.34 -11.99
CA ARG A 113 5.57 2.73 -11.96
C ARG A 113 4.90 2.20 -13.22
N PHE A 114 3.78 1.52 -13.04
CA PHE A 114 2.93 1.01 -14.10
C PHE A 114 1.56 1.69 -14.06
N GLU A 115 1.01 2.01 -15.22
CA GLU A 115 -0.35 2.54 -15.35
C GLU A 115 -1.17 1.64 -16.26
N GLY A 116 -2.24 1.10 -15.68
CA GLY A 116 -3.20 0.26 -16.40
C GLY A 116 -4.59 0.84 -16.38
N ARG A 117 -5.47 0.27 -17.19
CA ARG A 117 -6.89 0.62 -17.24
C ARG A 117 -7.74 -0.63 -17.21
N PHE A 118 -8.88 -0.53 -16.55
CA PHE A 118 -9.82 -1.62 -16.48
C PHE A 118 -11.25 -1.11 -16.34
N PHE A 119 -12.21 -1.92 -16.79
CA PHE A 119 -13.61 -1.69 -16.55
C PHE A 119 -14.09 -2.56 -15.38
N LEU A 120 -14.93 -1.99 -14.53
CA LEU A 120 -15.80 -2.76 -13.66
C LEU A 120 -17.19 -2.78 -14.30
N LEU A 121 -17.74 -3.98 -14.43
CA LEU A 121 -19.04 -4.22 -15.04
C LEU A 121 -19.98 -4.82 -14.00
N ARG A 122 -21.25 -4.46 -14.12
CA ARG A 122 -22.32 -5.04 -13.32
C ARG A 122 -23.61 -5.06 -14.14
N ASP A 123 -24.42 -6.13 -13.96
CA ASP A 123 -25.73 -6.21 -14.57
C ASP A 123 -26.62 -5.05 -14.10
N LYS A 124 -27.30 -4.40 -15.03
CA LYS A 124 -28.16 -3.27 -14.73
C LYS A 124 -29.25 -3.60 -13.72
N ASP A 125 -29.77 -4.83 -13.76
CA ASP A 125 -30.85 -5.31 -12.88
C ASP A 125 -30.36 -5.49 -11.41
N LYS A 126 -29.08 -5.65 -11.20
CA LYS A 126 -28.46 -5.79 -9.87
C LYS A 126 -28.01 -4.47 -9.25
N VAL A 127 -28.19 -3.36 -9.98
CA VAL A 127 -27.83 -2.03 -9.48
C VAL A 127 -29.01 -1.41 -8.77
N SER A 128 -28.91 -1.26 -7.47
CA SER A 128 -29.95 -0.65 -6.63
C SER A 128 -29.64 0.79 -6.20
N ILE A 129 -28.37 1.20 -6.30
CA ILE A 129 -27.89 2.49 -5.76
C ILE A 129 -27.08 3.21 -6.85
N THR A 130 -27.27 4.52 -6.95
CA THR A 130 -26.55 5.37 -7.93
C THR A 130 -25.04 5.41 -7.72
N GLN A 131 -24.58 5.25 -6.49
CA GLN A 131 -23.16 5.21 -6.13
C GLN A 131 -22.93 4.20 -5.01
N GLU A 132 -22.09 3.21 -5.28
CA GLU A 132 -21.72 2.16 -4.32
C GLU A 132 -20.21 2.13 -4.13
N LYS A 133 -19.76 1.94 -2.88
CA LYS A 133 -18.34 1.71 -2.60
C LYS A 133 -18.02 0.26 -2.92
N VAL A 134 -17.04 0.05 -3.77
CA VAL A 134 -16.58 -1.27 -4.20
C VAL A 134 -15.09 -1.42 -3.91
N LYS A 135 -14.65 -2.66 -3.72
CA LYS A 135 -13.25 -2.96 -3.47
C LYS A 135 -12.72 -3.86 -4.58
N VAL A 136 -11.51 -3.57 -4.98
CA VAL A 136 -10.73 -4.39 -5.90
C VAL A 136 -9.50 -4.87 -5.14
N ALA A 137 -9.28 -6.18 -5.12
CA ALA A 137 -8.08 -6.75 -4.52
C ALA A 137 -6.97 -6.84 -5.55
N LEU A 138 -5.77 -6.51 -5.10
CA LEU A 138 -4.53 -6.69 -5.83
C LEU A 138 -3.86 -7.98 -5.34
N PHE A 139 -3.58 -8.91 -6.25
CA PHE A 139 -2.93 -10.17 -5.96
C PHE A 139 -1.54 -10.24 -6.60
N HIS A 140 -0.61 -10.84 -5.87
CA HIS A 140 0.70 -11.27 -6.35
C HIS A 140 0.85 -12.76 -6.01
N ASP A 141 1.14 -13.59 -7.01
CA ASP A 141 1.32 -15.04 -6.85
C ASP A 141 0.25 -15.73 -5.97
N GLN A 142 -1.04 -15.33 -6.17
CA GLN A 142 -2.21 -15.80 -5.42
C GLN A 142 -2.33 -15.28 -3.97
N GLU A 143 -1.40 -14.48 -3.49
CA GLU A 143 -1.49 -13.79 -2.22
C GLU A 143 -2.13 -12.41 -2.40
N GLU A 144 -3.10 -12.08 -1.55
CA GLU A 144 -3.73 -10.77 -1.54
C GLU A 144 -2.81 -9.76 -0.86
N ILE A 145 -2.38 -8.74 -1.63
CA ILE A 145 -1.45 -7.72 -1.15
C ILE A 145 -2.19 -6.50 -0.62
N ASP A 146 -3.19 -6.03 -1.37
CA ASP A 146 -3.88 -4.78 -1.06
C ASP A 146 -5.35 -4.82 -1.48
N LYS A 147 -6.18 -4.06 -0.75
CA LYS A 147 -7.61 -3.85 -1.04
C LYS A 147 -7.88 -2.39 -1.34
N ILE A 148 -7.98 -2.07 -2.60
CA ILE A 148 -8.19 -0.71 -3.05
C ILE A 148 -9.68 -0.41 -3.12
N SER A 149 -10.12 0.61 -2.39
CA SER A 149 -11.52 1.06 -2.42
C SER A 149 -11.75 2.07 -3.52
N THR A 150 -12.80 1.88 -4.30
CA THR A 150 -13.27 2.82 -5.30
C THR A 150 -14.80 2.96 -5.24
N SER A 151 -15.39 3.78 -6.09
CA SER A 151 -16.85 3.94 -6.13
C SER A 151 -17.38 3.60 -7.52
N PHE A 152 -18.33 2.67 -7.58
CA PHE A 152 -19.07 2.32 -8.79
C PHE A 152 -20.27 3.25 -8.95
N MET A 153 -20.47 3.80 -10.15
CA MET A 153 -21.59 4.67 -10.47
C MET A 153 -22.53 4.00 -11.47
N ALA A 154 -23.82 4.24 -11.26
CA ALA A 154 -24.86 3.76 -12.15
C ALA A 154 -26.00 4.79 -12.30
N PRO A 155 -26.81 4.71 -13.34
CA PRO A 155 -28.00 5.55 -13.47
C PRO A 155 -28.97 5.32 -12.31
N MET A 156 -29.73 6.33 -11.92
CA MET A 156 -30.80 6.15 -10.97
C MET A 156 -31.76 5.06 -11.51
N SER A 157 -31.91 3.96 -10.76
CA SER A 157 -32.98 3.01 -11.04
C SER A 157 -34.29 3.74 -10.80
N LYS A 158 -35.06 3.98 -11.85
CA LYS A 158 -36.48 4.29 -11.69
C LYS A 158 -37.13 3.02 -11.16
N LYS A 159 -37.31 2.95 -9.84
CA LYS A 159 -38.22 1.97 -9.27
C LYS A 159 -39.63 2.26 -9.82
N PRO A 160 -40.30 1.28 -10.43
CA PRO A 160 -41.67 1.46 -10.87
C PRO A 160 -42.61 1.78 -9.72
#